data_734d4cc62ba7453c3ac66a0a038ca477
#
_entry.id   734d4cc62ba7453c3ac66a0a038ca477
#
_cell.length_a   1.000
_cell.length_b   1.000
_cell.length_c   1.000
_cell.angle_alpha   90.00
_cell.angle_beta   90.00
_cell.angle_gamma   90.00
#
_symmetry.space_group_name_H-M   'P 1'
#
loop_
_entity.id
_entity.type
_entity.pdbx_description
1 polymer ?
#
loop_
_entity_poly.entity_id
_entity_poly.type
_entity_poly.pdbx_seq_one_letter_code
_entity_poly.pdbx_strand_id
1 'polypeptide(L)'
;MNRLTRRGALAMLGASALAVPVHAERFAGHYRPQAEPLAEGVWLVRGSDAPIAFENGGAIANSVILATADGPILFDCGPSQAYAQALSALAQGLTGKPPVLVLISHLHPDHALGASAFDPAIVAALPGTIAEIERDGPGMSDAMFRILADWMRETQLVIPARRLAPGELSVGGRALTLLAMNGHSGCDLVVRDHASGIVLAGDLVFHDRAPATPDADLAAWRGALDRLAAIPRTLLVPGHGPVDRDGSAIAQTRDWLAWLDAALRDAAGRGLDMTEAGDMPIPPRFARMAAARYELQRSVSHFYPAIEASVLPRIDQPEGGSQPNGG
;
A
#
# COMPACT_ATOMS: atom_id res chain seq x y z
N MET A 1 -71.41 18.57 -38.53
CA MET A 1 -70.06 18.03 -38.88
C MET A 1 -69.01 19.12 -38.57
N ASN A 2 -68.51 19.16 -37.36
CA ASN A 2 -67.52 20.14 -36.96
C ASN A 2 -66.10 19.54 -37.10
N ARG A 3 -65.30 20.12 -37.99
CA ARG A 3 -63.92 19.75 -38.24
C ARG A 3 -63.05 20.32 -37.09
N LEU A 4 -62.50 19.46 -36.26
CA LEU A 4 -61.45 19.78 -35.27
C LEU A 4 -60.19 20.17 -36.02
N THR A 5 -59.73 21.38 -35.86
CA THR A 5 -58.50 21.90 -36.47
C THR A 5 -57.30 21.43 -35.67
N ARG A 6 -56.17 21.12 -36.39
CA ARG A 6 -54.89 20.61 -35.88
C ARG A 6 -54.20 21.53 -34.88
N ARG A 7 -54.75 22.69 -34.57
CA ARG A 7 -54.16 23.69 -33.62
C ARG A 7 -54.65 23.51 -32.16
N GLY A 8 -55.65 22.65 -31.89
CA GLY A 8 -56.18 22.44 -30.56
C GLY A 8 -55.53 21.31 -29.77
N ALA A 9 -54.65 20.49 -30.37
CA ALA A 9 -54.06 19.29 -29.77
C ALA A 9 -52.66 19.49 -29.16
N LEU A 10 -52.10 20.70 -29.20
CA LEU A 10 -50.72 20.98 -28.70
C LEU A 10 -50.64 21.76 -27.40
N ALA A 11 -51.78 21.93 -26.68
CA ALA A 11 -51.81 22.74 -25.47
C ALA A 11 -52.03 21.95 -24.16
N MET A 12 -51.87 20.63 -24.14
CA MET A 12 -51.98 19.83 -22.90
C MET A 12 -50.91 18.75 -22.79
N LEU A 13 -49.65 19.12 -22.91
CA LEU A 13 -48.53 18.35 -22.39
C LEU A 13 -47.66 19.29 -21.55
N GLY A 14 -48.28 19.90 -20.54
CA GLY A 14 -47.58 20.44 -19.40
C GLY A 14 -47.00 19.26 -18.63
N ALA A 15 -45.80 18.82 -18.99
CA ALA A 15 -45.02 17.90 -18.20
C ALA A 15 -44.73 18.58 -16.86
N SER A 16 -45.50 18.27 -15.84
CA SER A 16 -45.12 18.43 -14.45
C SER A 16 -43.94 17.48 -14.26
N ALA A 17 -42.73 17.96 -14.52
CA ALA A 17 -41.53 17.35 -14.02
C ALA A 17 -41.63 17.43 -12.50
N LEU A 18 -42.18 16.40 -11.86
CA LEU A 18 -41.98 16.13 -10.46
C LEU A 18 -40.47 15.99 -10.31
N ALA A 19 -39.82 17.08 -9.87
CA ALA A 19 -38.47 17.01 -9.35
C ALA A 19 -38.54 16.08 -8.13
N VAL A 20 -38.28 14.80 -8.37
CA VAL A 20 -37.98 13.86 -7.29
C VAL A 20 -36.74 14.45 -6.65
N PRO A 21 -36.78 14.86 -5.37
CA PRO A 21 -35.59 15.28 -4.70
C PRO A 21 -34.65 14.06 -4.72
N VAL A 22 -33.60 14.11 -5.51
CA VAL A 22 -32.48 13.19 -5.38
C VAL A 22 -31.91 13.55 -4.01
N HIS A 23 -32.35 12.86 -2.98
CA HIS A 23 -31.65 12.79 -1.73
C HIS A 23 -30.36 12.04 -2.07
N ALA A 24 -29.32 12.79 -2.38
CA ALA A 24 -27.99 12.23 -2.34
C ALA A 24 -27.85 11.66 -0.92
N GLU A 25 -27.93 10.35 -0.80
CA GLU A 25 -27.65 9.70 0.48
C GLU A 25 -26.28 10.23 0.91
N ARG A 26 -26.27 10.91 2.06
CA ARG A 26 -25.00 11.40 2.61
C ARG A 26 -24.17 10.19 2.90
N PHE A 27 -22.94 10.14 2.34
CA PHE A 27 -21.96 9.14 2.66
C PHE A 27 -21.85 8.99 4.19
N ALA A 28 -22.20 7.81 4.70
CA ALA A 28 -22.23 7.49 6.13
C ALA A 28 -21.01 6.65 6.57
N GLY A 29 -20.06 6.41 5.66
CA GLY A 29 -18.86 5.64 5.96
C GLY A 29 -18.00 6.35 6.99
N HIS A 30 -17.55 5.60 8.00
CA HIS A 30 -16.61 6.07 8.98
C HIS A 30 -15.71 4.91 9.42
N TYR A 31 -14.44 5.22 9.63
CA TYR A 31 -13.48 4.23 10.12
C TYR A 31 -13.67 3.98 11.62
N ARG A 32 -13.48 2.73 12.02
CA ARG A 32 -13.51 2.30 13.42
C ARG A 32 -12.30 1.41 13.70
N PRO A 33 -11.09 2.00 13.71
CA PRO A 33 -9.88 1.24 13.98
C PRO A 33 -9.95 0.61 15.37
N GLN A 34 -9.48 -0.63 15.49
CA GLN A 34 -9.43 -1.38 16.74
C GLN A 34 -7.97 -1.65 17.08
N ALA A 35 -7.60 -1.40 18.34
CA ALA A 35 -6.25 -1.64 18.83
C ALA A 35 -6.12 -3.05 19.41
N GLU A 36 -5.21 -3.85 18.89
CA GLU A 36 -4.79 -5.13 19.45
C GLU A 36 -3.48 -4.94 20.21
N PRO A 37 -3.41 -5.25 21.53
CA PRO A 37 -2.19 -5.13 22.30
C PRO A 37 -1.16 -6.18 21.87
N LEU A 38 0.06 -5.75 21.54
CA LEU A 38 1.18 -6.63 21.21
C LEU A 38 2.17 -6.79 22.36
N ALA A 39 2.44 -5.70 23.08
CA ALA A 39 3.30 -5.62 24.26
C ALA A 39 2.90 -4.39 25.08
N GLU A 40 3.54 -4.17 26.22
CA GLU A 40 3.33 -2.95 27.02
C GLU A 40 3.64 -1.70 26.17
N GLY A 41 2.62 -0.84 26.05
CA GLY A 41 2.71 0.40 25.26
C GLY A 41 2.86 0.19 23.75
N VAL A 42 2.49 -0.98 23.20
CA VAL A 42 2.50 -1.27 21.77
C VAL A 42 1.19 -1.90 21.34
N TRP A 43 0.52 -1.28 20.36
CA TRP A 43 -0.72 -1.79 19.80
C TRP A 43 -0.65 -1.83 18.28
N LEU A 44 -1.20 -2.90 17.71
CA LEU A 44 -1.48 -3.04 16.29
C LEU A 44 -2.89 -2.52 15.99
N VAL A 45 -3.03 -1.77 14.92
CA VAL A 45 -4.30 -1.52 14.26
C VAL A 45 -4.26 -2.25 12.92
N ARG A 46 -4.98 -3.39 12.87
CA ARG A 46 -4.94 -4.28 11.74
C ARG A 46 -5.73 -3.76 10.55
N GLY A 47 -5.13 -3.79 9.35
CA GLY A 47 -5.79 -3.54 8.08
C GLY A 47 -6.59 -4.73 7.56
N SER A 48 -7.40 -4.50 6.53
CA SER A 48 -8.11 -5.56 5.80
C SER A 48 -7.13 -6.35 4.92
N ASP A 49 -7.33 -7.65 4.80
CA ASP A 49 -6.53 -8.50 3.91
C ASP A 49 -6.98 -8.41 2.43
N ALA A 50 -8.13 -7.77 2.16
CA ALA A 50 -8.63 -7.55 0.80
C ALA A 50 -7.80 -6.50 0.05
N PRO A 51 -7.87 -6.44 -1.30
CA PRO A 51 -7.37 -5.29 -2.05
C PRO A 51 -8.05 -3.99 -1.64
N ILE A 52 -7.44 -2.84 -2.02
CA ILE A 52 -8.08 -1.52 -1.88
C ILE A 52 -9.42 -1.54 -2.61
N ALA A 53 -10.50 -1.24 -1.89
CA ALA A 53 -11.85 -1.20 -2.38
C ALA A 53 -12.69 -0.17 -1.64
N PHE A 54 -13.79 0.28 -2.25
CA PHE A 54 -14.71 1.23 -1.62
C PHE A 54 -15.25 0.69 -0.29
N GLU A 55 -15.52 -0.62 -0.20
CA GLU A 55 -16.10 -1.30 0.97
C GLU A 55 -15.20 -1.24 2.21
N ASN A 56 -13.88 -1.22 2.02
CA ASN A 56 -12.91 -1.11 3.12
C ASN A 56 -12.32 0.30 3.28
N GLY A 57 -12.73 1.26 2.44
CA GLY A 57 -12.22 2.62 2.45
C GLY A 57 -10.70 2.71 2.24
N GLY A 58 -10.07 1.67 1.69
CA GLY A 58 -8.62 1.59 1.51
C GLY A 58 -7.85 1.27 2.80
N ALA A 59 -8.51 1.00 3.92
CA ALA A 59 -7.86 0.66 5.19
C ALA A 59 -7.34 -0.79 5.18
N ILE A 60 -6.30 -1.05 4.42
CA ILE A 60 -5.72 -2.37 4.21
C ILE A 60 -4.35 -2.56 4.87
N ALA A 61 -3.64 -1.46 5.14
CA ALA A 61 -2.34 -1.49 5.80
C ALA A 61 -2.46 -1.63 7.33
N ASN A 62 -1.49 -2.28 7.92
CA ASN A 62 -1.28 -2.32 9.37
C ASN A 62 -0.67 -0.99 9.85
N SER A 63 -1.23 -0.40 10.90
CA SER A 63 -0.62 0.73 11.60
C SER A 63 -0.23 0.31 13.02
N VAL A 64 0.82 0.91 13.59
CA VAL A 64 1.24 0.61 14.96
C VAL A 64 1.27 1.86 15.81
N ILE A 65 0.77 1.76 17.05
CA ILE A 65 0.81 2.82 18.06
C ILE A 65 1.86 2.43 19.10
N LEU A 66 2.84 3.32 19.32
CA LEU A 66 3.89 3.15 20.33
C LEU A 66 3.75 4.25 21.38
N ALA A 67 3.42 3.89 22.62
CA ALA A 67 3.35 4.86 23.72
C ALA A 67 4.72 5.41 24.10
N THR A 68 4.79 6.71 24.37
CA THR A 68 5.96 7.38 24.95
C THR A 68 5.53 8.35 26.05
N ALA A 69 6.47 8.86 26.83
CA ALA A 69 6.15 9.84 27.87
C ALA A 69 5.63 11.17 27.31
N ASP A 70 5.99 11.53 26.07
CA ASP A 70 5.58 12.80 25.45
C ASP A 70 4.25 12.69 24.69
N GLY A 71 3.86 11.50 24.26
CA GLY A 71 2.69 11.15 23.47
C GLY A 71 3.03 9.99 22.51
N PRO A 72 2.04 9.35 21.86
CA PRO A 72 2.30 8.20 21.05
C PRO A 72 3.03 8.54 19.73
N ILE A 73 3.84 7.60 19.28
CA ILE A 73 4.35 7.52 17.91
C ILE A 73 3.38 6.66 17.11
N LEU A 74 3.03 7.07 15.90
CA LEU A 74 2.32 6.26 14.92
C LEU A 74 3.32 5.75 13.87
N PHE A 75 3.27 4.48 13.56
CA PHE A 75 3.95 3.90 12.40
C PHE A 75 2.88 3.61 11.36
N ASP A 76 2.94 4.34 10.25
CA ASP A 76 1.95 4.48 9.19
C ASP A 76 0.60 5.07 9.65
N CYS A 77 -0.06 5.78 8.78
CA CYS A 77 -1.23 6.57 9.12
C CYS A 77 -2.46 6.31 8.23
N GLY A 78 -2.39 5.29 7.38
CA GLY A 78 -3.52 4.83 6.57
C GLY A 78 -3.81 5.64 5.32
N PRO A 79 -4.94 5.34 4.65
CA PRO A 79 -5.25 5.77 3.29
C PRO A 79 -5.82 7.17 3.16
N SER A 80 -6.32 7.76 4.25
CA SER A 80 -7.07 9.03 4.17
C SER A 80 -7.00 9.85 5.45
N GLN A 81 -7.32 11.14 5.34
CA GLN A 81 -7.42 12.04 6.49
C GLN A 81 -8.40 11.49 7.54
N ALA A 82 -9.57 11.03 7.12
CA ALA A 82 -10.59 10.51 8.02
C ALA A 82 -10.11 9.26 8.78
N TYR A 83 -9.36 8.36 8.12
CA TYR A 83 -8.75 7.21 8.79
C TYR A 83 -7.73 7.66 9.84
N ALA A 84 -6.83 8.54 9.47
CA ALA A 84 -5.78 9.01 10.36
C ALA A 84 -6.31 9.81 11.56
N GLN A 85 -7.41 10.56 11.39
CA GLN A 85 -8.11 11.21 12.51
C GLN A 85 -8.68 10.17 13.48
N ALA A 86 -9.31 9.10 12.97
CA ALA A 86 -9.80 8.01 13.81
C ALA A 86 -8.67 7.26 14.52
N LEU A 87 -7.54 7.00 13.83
CA LEU A 87 -6.34 6.38 14.41
C LEU A 87 -5.72 7.28 15.49
N SER A 88 -5.63 8.59 15.24
CA SER A 88 -5.13 9.56 16.21
C SER A 88 -6.00 9.62 17.47
N ALA A 89 -7.32 9.64 17.31
CA ALA A 89 -8.25 9.61 18.44
C ALA A 89 -8.13 8.31 19.26
N LEU A 90 -7.97 7.17 18.58
CA LEU A 90 -7.72 5.88 19.24
C LEU A 90 -6.40 5.92 20.04
N ALA A 91 -5.31 6.39 19.42
CA ALA A 91 -4.00 6.50 20.06
C ALA A 91 -4.04 7.43 21.28
N GLN A 92 -4.72 8.56 21.18
CA GLN A 92 -4.94 9.47 22.29
C GLN A 92 -5.77 8.84 23.42
N GLY A 93 -6.81 8.07 23.06
CA GLY A 93 -7.61 7.34 24.06
C GLY A 93 -6.81 6.30 24.83
N LEU A 94 -5.84 5.63 24.18
CA LEU A 94 -4.97 4.62 24.79
C LEU A 94 -3.86 5.24 25.66
N THR A 95 -3.34 6.40 25.28
CA THR A 95 -2.13 6.97 25.89
C THR A 95 -2.37 8.25 26.70
N GLY A 96 -3.56 8.84 26.61
CA GLY A 96 -3.94 10.09 27.25
C GLY A 96 -3.38 11.35 26.58
N LYS A 97 -2.59 11.22 25.49
CA LYS A 97 -1.93 12.33 24.79
C LYS A 97 -2.10 12.19 23.27
N PRO A 98 -2.12 13.32 22.53
CA PRO A 98 -2.13 13.26 21.06
C PRO A 98 -0.79 12.71 20.52
N PRO A 99 -0.78 12.19 19.28
CA PRO A 99 0.46 11.76 18.61
C PRO A 99 1.49 12.89 18.51
N VAL A 100 2.76 12.57 18.78
CA VAL A 100 3.88 13.50 18.69
C VAL A 100 4.80 13.23 17.51
N LEU A 101 4.65 12.06 16.88
CA LEU A 101 5.42 11.66 15.72
C LEU A 101 4.63 10.65 14.88
N VAL A 102 4.64 10.84 13.58
CA VAL A 102 4.10 9.90 12.59
C VAL A 102 5.26 9.47 11.69
N LEU A 103 5.59 8.19 11.73
CA LEU A 103 6.63 7.58 10.90
C LEU A 103 5.97 6.97 9.67
N ILE A 104 6.32 7.44 8.47
CA ILE A 104 5.86 6.86 7.21
C ILE A 104 6.88 5.82 6.75
N SER A 105 6.43 4.58 6.58
CA SER A 105 7.30 3.47 6.18
C SER A 105 7.79 3.62 4.74
N HIS A 106 6.91 3.96 3.80
CA HIS A 106 7.19 4.13 2.37
C HIS A 106 6.09 4.97 1.68
N LEU A 107 6.19 5.15 0.37
CA LEU A 107 5.35 6.08 -0.40
C LEU A 107 3.88 5.64 -0.60
N HIS A 108 3.53 4.35 -0.42
CA HIS A 108 2.22 3.86 -0.84
C HIS A 108 1.05 4.50 -0.09
N PRO A 109 -0.08 4.72 -0.80
CA PRO A 109 -1.13 5.59 -0.31
C PRO A 109 -1.86 5.07 0.92
N ASP A 110 -1.99 3.76 1.10
CA ASP A 110 -2.61 3.12 2.26
C ASP A 110 -1.76 3.19 3.54
N HIS A 111 -0.51 3.64 3.43
CA HIS A 111 0.42 3.95 4.53
C HIS A 111 0.56 5.46 4.77
N ALA A 112 0.56 6.28 3.71
CA ALA A 112 1.05 7.65 3.75
C ALA A 112 -0.02 8.75 3.63
N LEU A 113 -1.16 8.53 2.93
CA LEU A 113 -2.11 9.61 2.63
C LEU A 113 -2.86 10.14 3.85
N GLY A 114 -2.94 9.35 4.92
CA GLY A 114 -3.45 9.81 6.21
C GLY A 114 -2.63 10.93 6.85
N ALA A 115 -1.42 11.20 6.36
CA ALA A 115 -0.55 12.29 6.83
C ALA A 115 -1.25 13.66 6.82
N SER A 116 -2.27 13.86 5.96
CA SER A 116 -3.08 15.08 5.90
C SER A 116 -3.87 15.40 7.18
N ALA A 117 -3.99 14.46 8.11
CA ALA A 117 -4.61 14.68 9.42
C ALA A 117 -3.68 15.33 10.44
N PHE A 118 -2.38 15.44 10.15
CA PHE A 118 -1.36 15.85 11.10
C PHE A 118 -0.64 17.13 10.65
N ASP A 119 -0.07 17.86 11.64
CA ASP A 119 0.90 18.91 11.33
C ASP A 119 2.11 18.27 10.61
N PRO A 120 2.51 18.76 9.43
CA PRO A 120 3.67 18.24 8.71
C PRO A 120 4.96 18.18 9.56
N ALA A 121 5.10 19.03 10.58
CA ALA A 121 6.25 19.06 11.49
C ALA A 121 6.41 17.77 12.32
N ILE A 122 5.33 17.00 12.54
CA ILE A 122 5.41 15.72 13.23
C ILE A 122 5.39 14.53 12.27
N VAL A 123 5.20 14.74 10.96
CA VAL A 123 5.24 13.68 9.95
C VAL A 123 6.68 13.51 9.47
N ALA A 124 7.18 12.29 9.59
CA ALA A 124 8.58 11.97 9.35
C ALA A 124 8.74 10.78 8.40
N ALA A 125 9.69 10.87 7.46
CA ALA A 125 10.05 9.78 6.56
C ALA A 125 11.54 9.84 6.21
N LEU A 126 12.05 8.75 5.64
CA LEU A 126 13.38 8.73 5.05
C LEU A 126 13.45 9.68 3.84
N PRO A 127 14.61 10.30 3.54
CA PRO A 127 14.74 11.22 2.40
C PRO A 127 14.34 10.62 1.06
N GLY A 128 14.61 9.32 0.83
CA GLY A 128 14.18 8.62 -0.38
C GLY A 128 12.68 8.53 -0.48
N THR A 129 12.00 8.13 0.59
CA THR A 129 10.53 8.08 0.67
C THR A 129 9.90 9.46 0.42
N ILE A 130 10.50 10.54 0.96
CA ILE A 130 10.03 11.91 0.71
C ILE A 130 10.11 12.24 -0.78
N ALA A 131 11.24 11.94 -1.43
CA ALA A 131 11.42 12.19 -2.86
C ALA A 131 10.45 11.36 -3.73
N GLU A 132 10.14 10.13 -3.33
CA GLU A 132 9.16 9.29 -4.00
C GLU A 132 7.74 9.85 -3.84
N ILE A 133 7.36 10.29 -2.63
CA ILE A 133 6.06 10.95 -2.39
C ILE A 133 5.93 12.24 -3.22
N GLU A 134 6.99 13.05 -3.33
CA GLU A 134 7.01 14.25 -4.16
C GLU A 134 6.80 13.92 -5.66
N ARG A 135 7.41 12.85 -6.15
CA ARG A 135 7.36 12.46 -7.56
C ARG A 135 6.05 11.76 -7.94
N ASP A 136 5.66 10.74 -7.18
CA ASP A 136 4.60 9.78 -7.53
C ASP A 136 3.30 9.99 -6.77
N GLY A 137 3.37 10.66 -5.62
CA GLY A 137 2.25 10.90 -4.72
C GLY A 137 1.02 11.54 -5.37
N PRO A 138 1.15 12.52 -6.28
CA PRO A 138 -0.01 13.09 -6.98
C PRO A 138 -0.81 12.04 -7.75
N GLY A 139 -0.14 11.17 -8.51
CA GLY A 139 -0.78 10.10 -9.27
C GLY A 139 -1.44 9.05 -8.39
N MET A 140 -0.80 8.69 -7.28
CA MET A 140 -1.35 7.76 -6.29
C MET A 140 -2.58 8.34 -5.59
N SER A 141 -2.54 9.61 -5.20
CA SER A 141 -3.66 10.30 -4.60
C SER A 141 -4.87 10.34 -5.56
N ASP A 142 -4.66 10.69 -6.81
CA ASP A 142 -5.71 10.69 -7.84
C ASP A 142 -6.33 9.31 -8.04
N ALA A 143 -5.52 8.25 -8.03
CA ALA A 143 -6.01 6.88 -8.11
C ALA A 143 -6.90 6.51 -6.92
N MET A 144 -6.49 6.89 -5.69
CA MET A 144 -7.27 6.64 -4.49
C MET A 144 -8.61 7.40 -4.52
N PHE A 145 -8.66 8.66 -4.97
CA PHE A 145 -9.91 9.39 -5.14
C PHE A 145 -10.87 8.70 -6.12
N ARG A 146 -10.35 8.11 -7.21
CA ARG A 146 -11.18 7.38 -8.18
C ARG A 146 -11.77 6.10 -7.61
N ILE A 147 -11.03 5.39 -6.77
CA ILE A 147 -11.45 4.10 -6.18
C ILE A 147 -12.34 4.32 -4.96
N LEU A 148 -11.99 5.28 -4.11
CA LEU A 148 -12.55 5.42 -2.77
C LEU A 148 -13.55 6.57 -2.65
N ALA A 149 -13.62 7.47 -3.64
CA ALA A 149 -14.57 8.57 -3.69
C ALA A 149 -14.67 9.36 -2.35
N ASP A 150 -15.83 9.34 -1.71
CA ASP A 150 -16.11 10.11 -0.49
C ASP A 150 -15.26 9.71 0.73
N TRP A 151 -14.63 8.53 0.74
CA TRP A 151 -13.65 8.18 1.78
C TRP A 151 -12.42 9.08 1.77
N MET A 152 -12.10 9.66 0.59
CA MET A 152 -10.96 10.55 0.39
C MET A 152 -11.27 12.02 0.66
N ARG A 153 -12.51 12.34 1.06
CA ARG A 153 -12.90 13.73 1.33
C ARG A 153 -11.92 14.41 2.29
N GLU A 154 -11.50 15.64 1.93
CA GLU A 154 -10.52 16.45 2.66
C GLU A 154 -9.08 15.87 2.71
N THR A 155 -8.85 14.67 2.18
CA THR A 155 -7.51 14.09 2.10
C THR A 155 -6.67 14.90 1.10
N GLN A 156 -5.48 15.30 1.51
CA GLN A 156 -4.50 16.02 0.68
C GLN A 156 -3.16 15.30 0.72
N LEU A 157 -2.41 15.40 -0.35
CA LEU A 157 -1.03 14.93 -0.33
C LEU A 157 -0.20 15.84 0.58
N VAL A 158 0.45 15.26 1.58
CA VAL A 158 1.36 15.95 2.49
C VAL A 158 2.76 15.42 2.30
N ILE A 159 3.70 16.32 2.07
CA ILE A 159 5.13 15.98 2.04
C ILE A 159 5.64 16.00 3.49
N PRO A 160 6.19 14.89 4.01
CA PRO A 160 6.75 14.86 5.37
C PRO A 160 7.83 15.93 5.56
N ALA A 161 7.65 16.80 6.56
CA ALA A 161 8.61 17.88 6.80
C ALA A 161 9.84 17.41 7.58
N ARG A 162 9.71 16.32 8.36
CA ARG A 162 10.78 15.78 9.18
C ARG A 162 11.53 14.67 8.45
N ARG A 163 12.81 14.91 8.17
CA ARG A 163 13.70 13.92 7.54
C ARG A 163 14.30 12.98 8.59
N LEU A 164 14.14 11.67 8.39
CA LEU A 164 14.75 10.64 9.22
C LEU A 164 16.13 10.27 8.68
N ALA A 165 16.99 9.81 9.60
CA ALA A 165 18.23 9.15 9.26
C ALA A 165 18.22 7.74 9.87
N PRO A 166 18.84 6.74 9.20
CA PRO A 166 19.09 5.45 9.84
C PRO A 166 19.91 5.59 11.12
N GLY A 167 19.61 4.76 12.12
CA GLY A 167 20.26 4.80 13.41
C GLY A 167 19.28 4.91 14.56
N GLU A 168 19.75 5.41 15.71
CA GLU A 168 18.95 5.49 16.93
C GLU A 168 18.05 6.74 16.93
N LEU A 169 16.80 6.56 17.33
CA LEU A 169 15.82 7.63 17.58
C LEU A 169 15.25 7.44 18.99
N SER A 170 15.24 8.50 19.79
CA SER A 170 14.58 8.51 21.09
C SER A 170 13.48 9.56 21.13
N VAL A 171 12.27 9.16 21.58
CA VAL A 171 11.11 10.04 21.71
C VAL A 171 10.44 9.72 23.05
N GLY A 172 10.33 10.72 23.94
CA GLY A 172 9.69 10.55 25.24
C GLY A 172 10.20 9.35 26.03
N GLY A 173 11.53 9.10 25.98
CA GLY A 173 12.18 7.98 26.66
C GLY A 173 12.09 6.61 25.97
N ARG A 174 11.35 6.50 24.84
CA ARG A 174 11.31 5.27 24.03
C ARG A 174 12.41 5.28 22.97
N ALA A 175 13.28 4.27 23.01
CA ALA A 175 14.38 4.11 22.06
C ALA A 175 13.95 3.20 20.90
N LEU A 176 14.22 3.64 19.67
CA LEU A 176 13.95 2.94 18.41
C LEU A 176 15.24 2.87 17.59
N THR A 177 15.47 1.76 16.89
CA THR A 177 16.44 1.72 15.78
C THR A 177 15.71 1.88 14.47
N LEU A 178 16.10 2.86 13.65
CA LEU A 178 15.60 3.10 12.30
C LEU A 178 16.54 2.48 11.28
N LEU A 179 16.01 1.70 10.36
CA LEU A 179 16.77 1.03 9.32
C LEU A 179 16.20 1.44 7.95
N ALA A 180 17.06 1.92 7.07
CA ALA A 180 16.71 2.15 5.67
C ALA A 180 16.96 0.86 4.89
N MET A 181 15.94 0.41 4.20
CA MET A 181 15.99 -0.71 3.28
C MET A 181 15.36 -0.29 1.95
N ASN A 182 15.30 -1.19 0.99
CA ASN A 182 14.64 -0.99 -0.29
C ASN A 182 14.23 -2.35 -0.86
N GLY A 183 13.31 -2.34 -1.80
CA GLY A 183 12.91 -3.55 -2.49
C GLY A 183 11.42 -3.63 -2.73
N HIS A 184 10.57 -3.33 -1.75
CA HIS A 184 9.15 -3.12 -1.99
C HIS A 184 8.90 -1.76 -2.66
N SER A 185 9.65 -0.75 -2.22
CA SER A 185 9.79 0.54 -2.88
C SER A 185 11.27 0.91 -3.01
N GLY A 186 11.58 2.08 -3.56
CA GLY A 186 12.96 2.57 -3.62
C GLY A 186 13.53 2.90 -2.25
N CYS A 187 12.68 3.16 -1.24
CA CYS A 187 13.11 3.49 0.11
C CYS A 187 12.07 3.07 1.17
N ASP A 188 12.36 2.01 1.90
CA ASP A 188 11.51 1.39 2.91
C ASP A 188 12.09 1.59 4.32
N LEU A 189 11.30 2.12 5.26
CA LEU A 189 11.67 2.26 6.67
C LEU A 189 11.28 1.02 7.45
N VAL A 190 12.25 0.41 8.13
CA VAL A 190 12.01 -0.60 9.17
C VAL A 190 12.34 0.01 10.53
N VAL A 191 11.50 -0.27 11.51
CA VAL A 191 11.69 0.22 12.88
C VAL A 191 11.79 -0.96 13.84
N ARG A 192 12.83 -0.99 14.69
CA ARG A 192 12.93 -1.90 15.83
C ARG A 192 12.71 -1.14 17.11
N ASP A 193 11.71 -1.52 17.88
CA ASP A 193 11.47 -0.99 19.22
C ASP A 193 12.34 -1.72 20.25
N HIS A 194 13.14 -0.99 21.03
CA HIS A 194 14.06 -1.60 21.98
C HIS A 194 13.33 -2.17 23.20
N ALA A 195 12.27 -1.50 23.66
CA ALA A 195 11.57 -1.90 24.88
C ALA A 195 10.86 -3.24 24.73
N SER A 196 10.19 -3.47 23.59
CA SER A 196 9.44 -4.69 23.31
C SER A 196 10.21 -5.71 22.48
N GLY A 197 11.24 -5.29 21.76
CA GLY A 197 11.95 -6.10 20.77
C GLY A 197 11.16 -6.34 19.49
N ILE A 198 10.03 -5.64 19.30
CA ILE A 198 9.18 -5.76 18.11
C ILE A 198 9.86 -5.07 16.92
N VAL A 199 9.76 -5.70 15.74
CA VAL A 199 10.19 -5.12 14.47
C VAL A 199 8.95 -4.79 13.63
N LEU A 200 8.86 -3.53 13.18
CA LEU A 200 7.86 -3.03 12.26
C LEU A 200 8.48 -3.00 10.87
N ALA A 201 8.01 -3.87 9.98
CA ALA A 201 8.69 -4.14 8.70
C ALA A 201 8.11 -3.35 7.53
N GLY A 202 6.93 -2.71 7.69
CA GLY A 202 6.18 -2.17 6.56
C GLY A 202 5.97 -3.25 5.48
N ASP A 203 5.87 -2.83 4.26
CA ASP A 203 5.57 -3.71 3.12
C ASP A 203 6.78 -4.51 2.61
N LEU A 204 7.91 -4.45 3.31
CA LEU A 204 8.94 -5.46 3.10
C LEU A 204 8.47 -6.86 3.49
N VAL A 205 7.44 -6.98 4.33
CA VAL A 205 6.87 -8.27 4.73
C VAL A 205 5.35 -8.25 4.63
N PHE A 206 4.82 -9.27 3.98
CA PHE A 206 3.42 -9.64 3.92
C PHE A 206 3.23 -10.99 4.60
N HIS A 207 2.11 -11.18 5.29
CA HIS A 207 1.82 -12.44 5.96
C HIS A 207 0.39 -12.89 5.63
N ASP A 208 0.22 -14.12 5.11
CA ASP A 208 -1.05 -14.70 4.65
C ASP A 208 -1.80 -13.83 3.62
N ARG A 209 -1.11 -12.86 3.05
CA ARG A 209 -1.54 -12.00 1.95
C ARG A 209 -0.43 -11.93 0.91
N ALA A 210 -0.79 -11.98 -0.36
CA ALA A 210 0.18 -11.88 -1.44
C ALA A 210 0.79 -10.47 -1.49
N PRO A 211 2.11 -10.36 -1.65
CA PRO A 211 2.82 -9.09 -1.76
C PRO A 211 2.35 -8.25 -2.96
N ALA A 212 2.09 -6.97 -2.72
CA ALA A 212 1.92 -5.96 -3.77
C ALA A 212 3.30 -5.56 -4.32
N THR A 213 3.40 -5.30 -5.63
CA THR A 213 4.68 -5.10 -6.30
C THR A 213 4.76 -3.89 -7.22
N PRO A 214 3.96 -2.80 -7.06
CA PRO A 214 3.89 -1.75 -8.07
C PRO A 214 5.23 -1.03 -8.33
N ASP A 215 6.05 -0.86 -7.30
CA ASP A 215 7.32 -0.13 -7.37
C ASP A 215 8.52 -1.00 -6.97
N ALA A 216 8.33 -2.34 -7.00
CA ALA A 216 9.28 -3.27 -6.44
C ALA A 216 10.48 -3.57 -7.35
N ASP A 217 11.65 -3.70 -6.73
CA ASP A 217 12.79 -4.43 -7.26
C ASP A 217 12.87 -5.79 -6.57
N LEU A 218 12.48 -6.86 -7.28
CA LEU A 218 12.41 -8.21 -6.71
C LEU A 218 13.76 -8.73 -6.21
N ALA A 219 14.87 -8.33 -6.82
CA ALA A 219 16.20 -8.75 -6.41
C ALA A 219 16.65 -8.01 -5.14
N ALA A 220 16.50 -6.69 -5.11
CA ALA A 220 16.77 -5.87 -3.93
C ALA A 220 15.89 -6.29 -2.75
N TRP A 221 14.62 -6.59 -3.00
CA TRP A 221 13.68 -7.01 -1.97
C TRP A 221 14.10 -8.33 -1.30
N ARG A 222 14.51 -9.32 -2.07
CA ARG A 222 15.05 -10.56 -1.50
C ARG A 222 16.28 -10.30 -0.61
N GLY A 223 17.18 -9.40 -1.03
CA GLY A 223 18.32 -8.97 -0.21
C GLY A 223 17.90 -8.24 1.08
N ALA A 224 16.85 -7.41 1.02
CA ALA A 224 16.28 -6.76 2.20
C ALA A 224 15.68 -7.79 3.17
N LEU A 225 14.98 -8.81 2.67
CA LEU A 225 14.45 -9.90 3.50
C LEU A 225 15.54 -10.69 4.21
N ASP A 226 16.73 -10.90 3.59
CA ASP A 226 17.88 -11.54 4.24
C ASP A 226 18.41 -10.69 5.39
N ARG A 227 18.55 -9.39 5.17
CA ARG A 227 18.95 -8.44 6.23
C ARG A 227 17.94 -8.40 7.37
N LEU A 228 16.64 -8.37 7.04
CA LEU A 228 15.55 -8.33 8.02
C LEU A 228 15.49 -9.62 8.85
N ALA A 229 15.73 -10.78 8.21
CA ALA A 229 15.78 -12.08 8.90
C ALA A 229 16.86 -12.13 9.99
N ALA A 230 17.97 -11.42 9.81
CA ALA A 230 19.08 -11.36 10.77
C ALA A 230 18.82 -10.44 11.97
N ILE A 231 17.76 -9.62 11.96
CA ILE A 231 17.44 -8.69 13.06
C ILE A 231 16.84 -9.48 14.23
N PRO A 232 17.45 -9.44 15.45
CA PRO A 232 16.86 -10.03 16.65
C PRO A 232 15.52 -9.37 16.99
N ARG A 233 14.48 -10.20 17.18
CA ARG A 233 13.12 -9.69 17.45
C ARG A 233 12.31 -10.67 18.28
N THR A 234 11.32 -10.15 19.00
CA THR A 234 10.31 -10.93 19.73
C THR A 234 9.16 -11.35 18.82
N LEU A 235 8.75 -10.42 17.93
CA LEU A 235 7.78 -10.65 16.85
C LEU A 235 8.02 -9.60 15.74
N LEU A 236 7.38 -9.82 14.59
CA LEU A 236 7.42 -8.89 13.48
C LEU A 236 5.99 -8.48 13.09
N VAL A 237 5.80 -7.17 12.90
CA VAL A 237 4.56 -6.62 12.33
C VAL A 237 4.81 -6.38 10.84
N PRO A 238 4.14 -7.13 9.95
CA PRO A 238 4.18 -6.90 8.51
C PRO A 238 3.35 -5.66 8.14
N GLY A 239 3.55 -5.12 6.94
CA GLY A 239 2.68 -4.05 6.42
C GLY A 239 1.25 -4.53 6.18
N HIS A 240 1.08 -5.79 5.81
CA HIS A 240 -0.22 -6.43 5.61
C HIS A 240 -0.25 -7.85 6.16
N GLY A 241 -1.43 -8.24 6.64
CA GLY A 241 -1.63 -9.57 7.19
C GLY A 241 -1.39 -9.66 8.70
N PRO A 242 -1.49 -10.85 9.29
CA PRO A 242 -1.34 -11.05 10.75
C PRO A 242 0.11 -10.84 11.23
N VAL A 243 0.26 -10.58 12.52
CA VAL A 243 1.58 -10.50 13.18
C VAL A 243 2.34 -11.83 13.01
N ASP A 244 3.61 -11.73 12.68
CA ASP A 244 4.52 -12.88 12.60
C ASP A 244 5.19 -13.14 13.96
N ARG A 245 4.92 -14.31 14.53
CA ARG A 245 5.44 -14.75 15.82
C ARG A 245 6.45 -15.89 15.72
N ASP A 246 6.57 -16.52 14.56
CA ASP A 246 7.37 -17.73 14.33
C ASP A 246 8.42 -17.57 13.22
N GLY A 247 8.45 -16.40 12.54
CA GLY A 247 9.39 -16.12 11.46
C GLY A 247 8.93 -16.59 10.08
N SER A 248 7.69 -17.09 9.96
CA SER A 248 7.15 -17.63 8.71
C SER A 248 6.87 -16.55 7.66
N ALA A 249 6.51 -15.33 8.06
CA ALA A 249 6.11 -14.27 7.14
C ALA A 249 7.24 -13.84 6.18
N ILE A 250 8.48 -13.73 6.69
CA ILE A 250 9.65 -13.41 5.85
C ILE A 250 9.88 -14.50 4.80
N ALA A 251 9.80 -15.77 5.21
CA ALA A 251 9.96 -16.91 4.31
C ALA A 251 8.83 -16.95 3.26
N GLN A 252 7.58 -16.74 3.68
CA GLN A 252 6.41 -16.72 2.81
C GLN A 252 6.52 -15.60 1.76
N THR A 253 6.90 -14.38 2.16
CA THR A 253 7.13 -13.26 1.25
C THR A 253 8.24 -13.60 0.24
N ARG A 254 9.39 -14.10 0.72
CA ARG A 254 10.52 -14.52 -0.14
C ARG A 254 10.12 -15.58 -1.16
N ASP A 255 9.37 -16.58 -0.72
CA ASP A 255 8.94 -17.69 -1.58
C ASP A 255 7.97 -17.23 -2.66
N TRP A 256 7.05 -16.30 -2.31
CA TRP A 256 6.17 -15.66 -3.30
C TRP A 256 6.97 -14.90 -4.35
N LEU A 257 7.89 -14.02 -3.94
CA LEU A 257 8.70 -13.22 -4.87
C LEU A 257 9.57 -14.10 -5.79
N ALA A 258 10.14 -15.17 -5.25
CA ALA A 258 10.94 -16.12 -6.04
C ALA A 258 10.08 -16.88 -7.06
N TRP A 259 8.90 -17.33 -6.65
CA TRP A 259 7.94 -17.96 -7.56
C TRP A 259 7.46 -17.00 -8.63
N LEU A 260 7.09 -15.78 -8.25
CA LEU A 260 6.59 -14.77 -9.18
C LEU A 260 7.61 -14.48 -10.29
N ASP A 261 8.85 -14.17 -9.94
CA ASP A 261 9.93 -13.91 -10.90
C ASP A 261 10.13 -15.08 -11.87
N ALA A 262 10.23 -16.31 -11.34
CA ALA A 262 10.39 -17.51 -12.15
C ALA A 262 9.18 -17.78 -13.06
N ALA A 263 7.97 -17.62 -12.55
CA ALA A 263 6.73 -17.87 -13.27
C ALA A 263 6.52 -16.88 -14.43
N LEU A 264 6.82 -15.59 -14.20
CA LEU A 264 6.72 -14.57 -15.23
C LEU A 264 7.74 -14.78 -16.36
N ARG A 265 8.98 -15.17 -16.03
CA ARG A 265 10.01 -15.52 -17.04
C ARG A 265 9.67 -16.78 -17.81
N ASP A 266 9.12 -17.81 -17.16
CA ASP A 266 8.63 -19.02 -17.84
C ASP A 266 7.49 -18.68 -18.81
N ALA A 267 6.52 -17.89 -18.36
CA ALA A 267 5.39 -17.46 -19.19
C ALA A 267 5.85 -16.70 -20.43
N ALA A 268 6.77 -15.74 -20.29
CA ALA A 268 7.34 -14.99 -21.40
C ALA A 268 8.15 -15.91 -22.34
N GLY A 269 8.97 -16.83 -21.81
CA GLY A 269 9.72 -17.81 -22.60
C GLY A 269 8.84 -18.78 -23.41
N ARG A 270 7.60 -18.99 -22.95
CA ARG A 270 6.58 -19.79 -23.66
C ARG A 270 5.73 -18.95 -24.63
N GLY A 271 5.93 -17.64 -24.67
CA GLY A 271 5.16 -16.73 -25.54
C GLY A 271 3.74 -16.49 -25.08
N LEU A 272 3.44 -16.62 -23.78
CA LEU A 272 2.13 -16.27 -23.23
C LEU A 272 1.97 -14.75 -23.29
N ASP A 273 0.74 -14.27 -23.52
CA ASP A 273 0.43 -12.86 -23.38
C ASP A 273 0.19 -12.46 -21.92
N MET A 274 -0.01 -11.15 -21.66
CA MET A 274 -0.24 -10.63 -20.32
C MET A 274 -1.51 -11.20 -19.64
N THR A 275 -2.55 -11.50 -20.43
CA THR A 275 -3.80 -12.08 -19.91
C THR A 275 -3.56 -13.52 -19.49
N GLU A 276 -2.92 -14.31 -20.34
CA GLU A 276 -2.57 -15.70 -20.06
C GLU A 276 -1.59 -15.81 -18.86
N ALA A 277 -0.61 -14.89 -18.79
CA ALA A 277 0.31 -14.80 -17.65
C ALA A 277 -0.42 -14.45 -16.35
N GLY A 278 -1.40 -13.53 -16.40
CA GLY A 278 -2.24 -13.16 -15.25
C GLY A 278 -3.17 -14.29 -14.77
N ASP A 279 -3.51 -15.22 -15.67
CA ASP A 279 -4.38 -16.36 -15.36
C ASP A 279 -3.63 -17.66 -15.03
N MET A 280 -2.30 -17.61 -14.97
CA MET A 280 -1.48 -18.78 -14.59
C MET A 280 -1.96 -19.43 -13.29
N PRO A 281 -1.83 -20.77 -13.14
CA PRO A 281 -2.11 -21.43 -11.90
C PRO A 281 -1.20 -20.95 -10.76
N ILE A 282 -1.82 -20.51 -9.66
CA ILE A 282 -1.08 -20.18 -8.44
C ILE A 282 -0.81 -21.47 -7.66
N PRO A 283 0.44 -21.75 -7.25
CA PRO A 283 0.76 -22.95 -6.47
C PRO A 283 -0.11 -23.07 -5.21
N PRO A 284 -0.51 -24.30 -4.80
CA PRO A 284 -1.39 -24.52 -3.66
C PRO A 284 -0.95 -23.84 -2.36
N ARG A 285 0.38 -23.74 -2.13
CA ARG A 285 0.95 -23.06 -0.95
C ARG A 285 0.64 -21.57 -0.90
N PHE A 286 0.37 -20.93 -2.05
CA PHE A 286 0.04 -19.51 -2.17
C PHE A 286 -1.44 -19.27 -2.45
N ALA A 287 -2.19 -20.27 -2.89
CA ALA A 287 -3.59 -20.11 -3.31
C ALA A 287 -4.52 -19.71 -2.15
N ARG A 288 -4.07 -19.91 -0.91
CA ARG A 288 -4.82 -19.51 0.30
C ARG A 288 -4.47 -18.11 0.81
N MET A 289 -3.40 -17.50 0.29
CA MET A 289 -3.05 -16.12 0.64
C MET A 289 -4.15 -15.18 0.14
N ALA A 290 -4.53 -14.23 0.98
CA ALA A 290 -5.47 -13.20 0.55
C ALA A 290 -4.92 -12.43 -0.65
N ALA A 291 -5.78 -11.95 -1.52
CA ALA A 291 -5.46 -11.19 -2.71
C ALA A 291 -4.51 -11.88 -3.73
N ALA A 292 -4.22 -13.18 -3.61
CA ALA A 292 -3.20 -13.86 -4.43
C ALA A 292 -3.40 -13.67 -5.95
N ARG A 293 -4.62 -13.86 -6.47
CA ARG A 293 -4.93 -13.65 -7.89
C ARG A 293 -4.80 -12.18 -8.29
N TYR A 294 -5.31 -11.29 -7.46
CA TYR A 294 -5.27 -9.86 -7.70
C TYR A 294 -3.82 -9.35 -7.78
N GLU A 295 -2.96 -9.74 -6.84
CA GLU A 295 -1.56 -9.29 -6.83
C GLU A 295 -0.72 -9.97 -7.93
N LEU A 296 -1.05 -11.21 -8.34
CA LEU A 296 -0.43 -11.80 -9.55
C LEU A 296 -0.75 -10.96 -10.78
N GLN A 297 -2.02 -10.60 -11.02
CA GLN A 297 -2.42 -9.81 -12.19
C GLN A 297 -1.80 -8.42 -12.18
N ARG A 298 -1.71 -7.77 -11.01
CA ARG A 298 -1.00 -6.49 -10.87
C ARG A 298 0.49 -6.64 -11.16
N SER A 299 1.13 -7.66 -10.64
CA SER A 299 2.55 -7.93 -10.87
C SER A 299 2.85 -8.18 -12.35
N VAL A 300 1.95 -8.88 -13.05
CA VAL A 300 2.04 -9.05 -14.51
C VAL A 300 2.03 -7.68 -15.20
N SER A 301 1.11 -6.79 -14.86
CA SER A 301 1.03 -5.46 -15.49
C SER A 301 2.30 -4.61 -15.29
N HIS A 302 3.02 -4.81 -14.19
CA HIS A 302 4.25 -4.07 -13.89
C HIS A 302 5.51 -4.67 -14.51
N PHE A 303 5.68 -6.01 -14.40
CA PHE A 303 6.94 -6.64 -14.77
C PHE A 303 6.92 -7.25 -16.16
N TYR A 304 5.76 -7.75 -16.61
CA TYR A 304 5.71 -8.61 -17.79
C TYR A 304 6.19 -7.93 -19.06
N PRO A 305 5.84 -6.64 -19.38
CA PRO A 305 6.30 -5.97 -20.59
C PRO A 305 7.84 -5.92 -20.69
N ALA A 306 8.53 -5.68 -19.57
CA ALA A 306 9.98 -5.63 -19.56
C ALA A 306 10.61 -7.03 -19.68
N ILE A 307 10.01 -8.02 -19.01
CA ILE A 307 10.45 -9.43 -19.08
C ILE A 307 10.27 -9.95 -20.52
N GLU A 308 9.10 -9.76 -21.11
CA GLU A 308 8.79 -10.16 -22.47
C GLU A 308 9.78 -9.55 -23.47
N ALA A 309 10.01 -8.22 -23.39
CA ALA A 309 10.99 -7.53 -24.22
C ALA A 309 12.42 -8.07 -24.07
N SER A 310 12.77 -8.65 -22.90
CA SER A 310 14.09 -9.24 -22.66
C SER A 310 14.26 -10.67 -23.18
N VAL A 311 13.16 -11.39 -23.37
CA VAL A 311 13.13 -12.81 -23.75
C VAL A 311 12.85 -13.01 -25.23
N LEU A 312 11.98 -12.18 -25.81
CA LEU A 312 11.61 -12.30 -27.22
C LEU A 312 12.69 -11.73 -28.13
N PRO A 313 12.96 -12.39 -29.28
CA PRO A 313 13.92 -11.88 -30.25
C PRO A 313 13.42 -10.56 -30.86
N ARG A 314 14.32 -9.60 -30.98
CA ARG A 314 14.01 -8.32 -31.63
C ARG A 314 14.00 -8.49 -33.15
N ILE A 315 12.86 -8.37 -33.78
CA ILE A 315 12.67 -8.45 -35.23
C ILE A 315 13.17 -7.20 -35.97
N ASP A 316 13.43 -6.11 -35.25
CA ASP A 316 13.93 -4.84 -35.76
C ASP A 316 15.46 -4.74 -35.80
N GLN A 317 16.18 -5.70 -35.26
CA GLN A 317 17.63 -5.82 -35.41
C GLN A 317 17.95 -6.77 -36.59
N PRO A 318 18.68 -6.32 -37.62
CA PRO A 318 19.17 -7.24 -38.65
C PRO A 318 20.04 -8.29 -37.95
N GLU A 319 19.76 -9.56 -38.23
CA GLU A 319 20.64 -10.66 -37.83
C GLU A 319 22.09 -10.25 -38.12
N GLY A 320 22.95 -10.27 -37.09
CA GLY A 320 24.31 -9.76 -37.17
C GLY A 320 25.02 -10.35 -38.40
N GLY A 321 25.24 -9.51 -39.39
CA GLY A 321 25.95 -9.89 -40.61
C GLY A 321 27.28 -10.51 -40.21
N SER A 322 27.45 -11.78 -40.47
CA SER A 322 28.73 -12.45 -40.52
C SER A 322 29.68 -11.58 -41.35
N GLN A 323 30.64 -10.95 -40.71
CA GLN A 323 31.74 -10.28 -41.42
C GLN A 323 32.38 -11.32 -42.32
N PRO A 324 32.50 -11.08 -43.65
CA PRO A 324 33.30 -11.96 -44.51
C PRO A 324 34.73 -11.82 -44.04
N ASN A 325 35.32 -12.96 -43.62
CA ASN A 325 36.75 -13.10 -43.43
C ASN A 325 37.47 -12.61 -44.68
N GLY A 326 38.08 -11.43 -44.59
CA GLY A 326 39.02 -10.94 -45.59
C GLY A 326 40.25 -11.84 -45.62
N GLY A 327 40.46 -12.50 -46.77
CA GLY A 327 41.68 -13.15 -47.12
C GLY A 327 42.80 -12.16 -47.49
#